data_046fcd4acba64d59e01383a6eb186c37
#
_entry.id   046fcd4acba64d59e01383a6eb186c37
#
_cell.length_a   1.000
_cell.length_b   1.000
_cell.length_c   1.000
_cell.angle_alpha   90.00
_cell.angle_beta   90.00
_cell.angle_gamma   90.00
#
_symmetry.space_group_name_H-M   'P 1'
#
loop_
_entity.id
_entity.type
_entity.pdbx_description
1 polymer ?
#
loop_
_entity_poly.entity_id
_entity_poly.type
_entity_poly.pdbx_seq_one_letter_code
_entity_poly.pdbx_strand_id
1 'polypeptide(L)'
;LTQFLLEKGHDLTVVELDMESVDYLEQNFPTLEGKILAEDFLRLDLGKLFPDQFCVIGNYPYNISSQIFFKVLDYKEHIPCCSGMIQKEVAERLAAGPGSKTYGILSVLLQAWYEVEYLFTVSEKVFDPPPKVKSAVIRMVRNDRKSLGCDEKLFKTVVKTSFNQRRKTLRNSMKPLLGKDCPDYSLPIFDKRPEQL
;
A
#
# COMPACT_ATOMS: atom_id res chain seq x y z
N LEU A 1 -13.21 -12.97 -7.83
CA LEU A 1 -12.72 -11.71 -8.39
C LEU A 1 -12.38 -11.88 -9.87
N THR A 2 -11.51 -12.81 -10.23
CA THR A 2 -11.05 -13.09 -11.60
C THR A 2 -12.22 -13.21 -12.58
N GLN A 3 -13.22 -14.07 -12.27
CA GLN A 3 -14.40 -14.26 -13.11
C GLN A 3 -15.11 -12.93 -13.41
N PHE A 4 -15.39 -12.12 -12.40
CA PHE A 4 -16.11 -10.84 -12.57
C PHE A 4 -15.33 -9.81 -13.41
N LEU A 5 -14.00 -9.82 -13.33
CA LEU A 5 -13.17 -8.95 -14.14
C LEU A 5 -13.18 -9.38 -15.62
N LEU A 6 -13.10 -10.68 -15.88
CA LEU A 6 -13.20 -11.24 -17.22
C LEU A 6 -14.57 -11.01 -17.86
N GLU A 7 -15.66 -11.21 -17.11
CA GLU A 7 -17.03 -10.95 -17.57
C GLU A 7 -17.26 -9.49 -17.95
N LYS A 8 -16.50 -8.56 -17.37
CA LYS A 8 -16.53 -7.13 -17.71
C LYS A 8 -15.59 -6.76 -18.86
N GLY A 9 -14.86 -7.74 -19.45
CA GLY A 9 -14.00 -7.53 -20.59
C GLY A 9 -12.67 -6.84 -20.28
N HIS A 10 -12.22 -6.87 -19.02
CA HIS A 10 -10.92 -6.32 -18.67
C HIS A 10 -9.79 -7.21 -19.21
N ASP A 11 -8.73 -6.59 -19.71
CA ASP A 11 -7.46 -7.27 -20.00
C ASP A 11 -6.77 -7.57 -18.66
N LEU A 12 -6.68 -8.86 -18.32
CA LEU A 12 -6.30 -9.33 -17.00
C LEU A 12 -5.05 -10.21 -17.06
N THR A 13 -4.04 -9.88 -16.28
CA THR A 13 -2.94 -10.77 -15.94
C THR A 13 -3.06 -11.16 -14.48
N VAL A 14 -2.98 -12.44 -14.17
CA VAL A 14 -3.09 -12.97 -12.81
C VAL A 14 -1.70 -13.35 -12.30
N VAL A 15 -1.37 -12.92 -11.10
CA VAL A 15 -0.16 -13.31 -10.39
C VAL A 15 -0.56 -14.14 -9.17
N GLU A 16 -0.12 -15.37 -9.12
CA GLU A 16 -0.43 -16.30 -8.03
C GLU A 16 0.80 -17.17 -7.74
N LEU A 17 1.08 -17.39 -6.45
CA LEU A 17 2.23 -18.17 -6.01
C LEU A 17 1.83 -19.60 -5.64
N ASP A 18 0.59 -19.81 -5.21
CA ASP A 18 0.07 -21.11 -4.84
C ASP A 18 -0.26 -21.95 -6.08
N MET A 19 0.44 -23.06 -6.25
CA MET A 19 0.32 -23.90 -7.44
C MET A 19 -1.06 -24.55 -7.58
N GLU A 20 -1.74 -24.89 -6.48
CA GLU A 20 -3.10 -25.43 -6.56
C GLU A 20 -4.07 -24.39 -7.12
N SER A 21 -3.89 -23.12 -6.72
CA SER A 21 -4.64 -21.98 -7.26
C SER A 21 -4.31 -21.69 -8.72
N VAL A 22 -3.05 -21.84 -9.11
CA VAL A 22 -2.60 -21.70 -10.52
C VAL A 22 -3.27 -22.76 -11.37
N ASP A 23 -3.21 -24.04 -10.98
CA ASP A 23 -3.84 -25.16 -11.70
C ASP A 23 -5.36 -24.94 -11.84
N TYR A 24 -6.01 -24.46 -10.78
CA TYR A 24 -7.42 -24.11 -10.82
C TYR A 24 -7.72 -23.01 -11.84
N LEU A 25 -6.90 -21.95 -11.85
CA LEU A 25 -7.06 -20.84 -12.78
C LEU A 25 -6.89 -21.28 -14.24
N GLU A 26 -5.89 -22.10 -14.54
CA GLU A 26 -5.63 -22.62 -15.90
C GLU A 26 -6.79 -23.51 -16.39
N GLN A 27 -7.34 -24.35 -15.51
CA GLN A 27 -8.44 -25.24 -15.87
C GLN A 27 -9.77 -24.51 -16.06
N ASN A 28 -10.06 -23.48 -15.26
CA ASN A 28 -11.37 -22.84 -15.22
C ASN A 28 -11.45 -21.54 -16.03
N PHE A 29 -10.32 -20.96 -16.41
CA PHE A 29 -10.26 -19.69 -17.15
C PHE A 29 -9.35 -19.79 -18.39
N PRO A 30 -9.75 -20.53 -19.44
CA PRO A 30 -8.92 -20.69 -20.66
C PRO A 30 -8.55 -19.38 -21.34
N THR A 31 -9.34 -18.32 -21.14
CA THR A 31 -9.06 -16.96 -21.65
C THR A 31 -7.83 -16.32 -21.03
N LEU A 32 -7.31 -16.87 -19.95
CA LEU A 32 -6.07 -16.44 -19.29
C LEU A 32 -4.85 -17.23 -19.74
N GLU A 33 -4.93 -18.04 -20.78
CA GLU A 33 -3.77 -18.74 -21.33
C GLU A 33 -2.61 -17.76 -21.62
N GLY A 34 -1.43 -18.03 -21.09
CA GLY A 34 -0.26 -17.16 -21.17
C GLY A 34 -0.32 -15.88 -20.35
N LYS A 35 -1.38 -15.67 -19.54
CA LYS A 35 -1.57 -14.49 -18.68
C LYS A 35 -1.61 -14.83 -17.18
N ILE A 36 -1.29 -16.07 -16.82
CA ILE A 36 -1.14 -16.51 -15.44
C ILE A 36 0.35 -16.61 -15.12
N LEU A 37 0.81 -15.84 -14.16
CA LEU A 37 2.20 -15.81 -13.70
C LEU A 37 2.28 -16.54 -12.35
N ALA A 38 2.84 -17.76 -12.35
CA ALA A 38 3.08 -18.54 -11.16
C ALA A 38 4.33 -18.03 -10.41
N GLU A 39 4.28 -16.78 -9.92
CA GLU A 39 5.42 -16.07 -9.37
C GLU A 39 5.06 -15.24 -8.13
N ASP A 40 6.08 -14.90 -7.34
CA ASP A 40 5.96 -13.98 -6.22
C ASP A 40 5.81 -12.54 -6.73
N PHE A 41 4.63 -11.95 -6.51
CA PHE A 41 4.34 -10.55 -6.88
C PHE A 41 5.43 -9.57 -6.40
N LEU A 42 6.00 -9.78 -5.22
CA LEU A 42 7.01 -8.89 -4.67
C LEU A 42 8.34 -8.92 -5.44
N ARG A 43 8.61 -9.99 -6.18
CA ARG A 43 9.84 -10.17 -6.97
C ARG A 43 9.72 -9.74 -8.43
N LEU A 44 8.51 -9.60 -8.94
CA LEU A 44 8.26 -9.23 -10.34
C LEU A 44 8.81 -7.84 -10.66
N ASP A 45 9.39 -7.67 -11.83
CA ASP A 45 9.70 -6.37 -12.42
C ASP A 45 8.47 -5.89 -13.21
N LEU A 46 7.60 -5.14 -12.51
CA LEU A 46 6.32 -4.70 -13.08
C LEU A 46 6.51 -3.73 -14.26
N GLY A 47 7.59 -2.96 -14.30
CA GLY A 47 7.87 -2.05 -15.41
C GLY A 47 8.28 -2.76 -16.70
N LYS A 48 8.88 -3.96 -16.60
CA LYS A 48 9.15 -4.80 -17.77
C LYS A 48 7.92 -5.56 -18.26
N LEU A 49 7.08 -6.02 -17.31
CA LEU A 49 5.86 -6.76 -17.63
C LEU A 49 4.79 -5.85 -18.24
N PHE A 50 4.68 -4.64 -17.71
CA PHE A 50 3.64 -3.68 -18.07
C PHE A 50 4.30 -2.32 -18.39
N PRO A 51 4.71 -2.10 -19.64
CA PRO A 51 5.34 -0.83 -20.05
C PRO A 51 4.36 0.36 -19.98
N ASP A 52 3.08 0.09 -20.16
CA ASP A 52 2.00 1.09 -20.03
C ASP A 52 1.43 1.13 -18.61
N GLN A 53 0.43 1.98 -18.40
CA GLN A 53 -0.28 2.05 -17.12
C GLN A 53 -1.18 0.83 -16.92
N PHE A 54 -1.20 0.33 -15.70
CA PHE A 54 -2.05 -0.79 -15.28
C PHE A 54 -2.60 -0.59 -13.87
N CYS A 55 -3.73 -1.23 -13.58
CA CYS A 55 -4.30 -1.22 -12.24
C CYS A 55 -3.94 -2.51 -11.50
N VAL A 56 -3.77 -2.40 -10.19
CA VAL A 56 -3.56 -3.56 -9.31
C VAL A 56 -4.82 -3.78 -8.49
N ILE A 57 -5.36 -5.00 -8.57
CA ILE A 57 -6.53 -5.37 -7.77
C ILE A 57 -6.35 -6.78 -7.20
N GLY A 58 -6.73 -6.98 -5.93
CA GLY A 58 -6.56 -8.29 -5.33
C GLY A 58 -7.24 -8.50 -3.99
N ASN A 59 -7.35 -9.78 -3.63
CA ASN A 59 -7.50 -10.21 -2.26
C ASN A 59 -6.10 -10.45 -1.71
N TYR A 60 -5.51 -9.43 -1.06
CA TYR A 60 -4.10 -9.48 -0.71
C TYR A 60 -3.83 -10.38 0.50
N PRO A 61 -2.77 -11.21 0.47
CA PRO A 61 -2.33 -11.95 1.65
C PRO A 61 -2.01 -10.99 2.79
N TYR A 62 -2.57 -11.24 3.98
CA TYR A 62 -2.48 -10.30 5.10
C TYR A 62 -1.05 -10.05 5.58
N ASN A 63 -0.21 -11.08 5.55
CA ASN A 63 1.17 -11.02 6.02
C ASN A 63 2.09 -10.17 5.13
N ILE A 64 1.74 -9.92 3.86
CA ILE A 64 2.56 -9.16 2.91
C ILE A 64 1.86 -7.91 2.37
N SER A 65 0.64 -7.59 2.80
CA SER A 65 -0.14 -6.47 2.27
C SER A 65 0.62 -5.15 2.30
N SER A 66 1.32 -4.85 3.39
CA SER A 66 2.15 -3.63 3.48
C SER A 66 3.29 -3.61 2.46
N GLN A 67 3.91 -4.76 2.18
CA GLN A 67 4.98 -4.87 1.18
C GLN A 67 4.44 -4.65 -0.23
N ILE A 68 3.24 -5.16 -0.52
CA ILE A 68 2.55 -4.92 -1.79
C ILE A 68 2.32 -3.41 -1.99
N PHE A 69 1.87 -2.67 -0.98
CA PHE A 69 1.68 -1.23 -1.09
C PHE A 69 3.00 -0.45 -1.24
N PHE A 70 4.09 -0.89 -0.62
CA PHE A 70 5.40 -0.31 -0.90
C PHE A 70 5.83 -0.55 -2.34
N LYS A 71 5.56 -1.74 -2.88
CA LYS A 71 5.82 -2.02 -4.29
C LYS A 71 4.96 -1.16 -5.22
N VAL A 72 3.68 -0.95 -4.90
CA VAL A 72 2.81 -0.02 -5.63
C VAL A 72 3.40 1.39 -5.65
N LEU A 73 3.95 1.86 -4.53
CA LEU A 73 4.64 3.16 -4.47
C LEU A 73 5.89 3.22 -5.35
N ASP A 74 6.66 2.14 -5.41
CA ASP A 74 7.86 2.08 -6.25
C ASP A 74 7.51 2.14 -7.75
N TYR A 75 6.30 1.71 -8.14
CA TYR A 75 5.76 1.77 -9.50
C TYR A 75 4.61 2.78 -9.69
N LYS A 76 4.54 3.81 -8.85
CA LYS A 76 3.43 4.79 -8.83
C LYS A 76 3.18 5.51 -10.16
N GLU A 77 4.17 5.61 -11.02
CA GLU A 77 4.02 6.24 -12.34
C GLU A 77 3.28 5.33 -13.34
N HIS A 78 3.29 4.01 -13.10
CA HIS A 78 2.59 3.02 -13.91
C HIS A 78 1.24 2.60 -13.30
N ILE A 79 1.01 2.84 -12.01
CA ILE A 79 -0.17 2.36 -11.29
C ILE A 79 -1.10 3.52 -10.93
N PRO A 80 -2.05 3.89 -11.79
CA PRO A 80 -3.02 4.95 -11.50
C PRO A 80 -4.06 4.54 -10.46
N CYS A 81 -4.31 3.24 -10.28
CA CYS A 81 -5.29 2.74 -9.33
C CYS A 81 -4.83 1.41 -8.72
N CYS A 82 -5.00 1.29 -7.42
CA CYS A 82 -4.82 0.04 -6.69
C CYS A 82 -6.01 -0.16 -5.75
N SER A 83 -6.61 -1.35 -5.78
CA SER A 83 -7.75 -1.66 -4.93
C SER A 83 -7.68 -3.10 -4.44
N GLY A 84 -8.31 -3.39 -3.32
CA GLY A 84 -8.41 -4.76 -2.85
C GLY A 84 -8.76 -4.90 -1.39
N MET A 85 -8.82 -6.15 -0.99
CA MET A 85 -9.19 -6.54 0.37
C MET A 85 -7.93 -6.84 1.20
N ILE A 86 -7.90 -6.28 2.41
CA ILE A 86 -6.84 -6.42 3.40
C ILE A 86 -7.42 -6.55 4.80
N GLN A 87 -6.60 -6.77 5.80
CA GLN A 87 -7.04 -6.68 7.19
C GLN A 87 -7.63 -5.30 7.50
N LYS A 88 -8.74 -5.27 8.22
CA LYS A 88 -9.44 -4.02 8.59
C LYS A 88 -8.51 -3.02 9.27
N GLU A 89 -7.69 -3.45 10.21
CA GLU A 89 -6.74 -2.58 10.93
C GLU A 89 -5.73 -1.92 9.97
N VAL A 90 -5.25 -2.66 8.96
CA VAL A 90 -4.35 -2.11 7.94
C VAL A 90 -5.08 -1.09 7.09
N ALA A 91 -6.31 -1.39 6.65
CA ALA A 91 -7.12 -0.46 5.87
C ALA A 91 -7.40 0.85 6.62
N GLU A 92 -7.76 0.77 7.90
CA GLU A 92 -7.95 1.93 8.76
C GLU A 92 -6.67 2.76 8.89
N ARG A 93 -5.52 2.10 8.97
CA ARG A 93 -4.21 2.77 9.02
C ARG A 93 -3.90 3.48 7.72
N LEU A 94 -4.15 2.85 6.56
CA LEU A 94 -3.89 3.46 5.26
C LEU A 94 -4.74 4.70 5.01
N ALA A 95 -6.00 4.67 5.41
CA ALA A 95 -6.96 5.76 5.24
C ALA A 95 -6.92 6.80 6.38
N ALA A 96 -6.13 6.57 7.44
CA ALA A 96 -6.06 7.47 8.59
C ALA A 96 -5.44 8.80 8.23
N GLY A 97 -6.02 9.89 8.73
CA GLY A 97 -5.46 11.24 8.67
C GLY A 97 -4.60 11.59 9.89
N PRO A 98 -3.90 12.73 9.82
CA PRO A 98 -3.13 13.28 10.94
C PRO A 98 -3.95 13.39 12.24
N GLY A 99 -3.30 13.20 13.37
CA GLY A 99 -3.93 13.29 14.71
C GLY A 99 -4.56 11.98 15.19
N SER A 100 -4.72 10.98 14.33
CA SER A 100 -5.27 9.68 14.73
C SER A 100 -4.21 8.71 15.26
N LYS A 101 -4.62 7.77 16.11
CA LYS A 101 -3.71 6.72 16.63
C LYS A 101 -3.23 5.76 15.55
N THR A 102 -3.95 5.62 14.47
CA THR A 102 -3.66 4.70 13.37
C THR A 102 -2.78 5.32 12.29
N TYR A 103 -2.73 6.66 12.21
CA TYR A 103 -1.87 7.39 11.27
C TYR A 103 -0.38 7.05 11.49
N GLY A 104 0.31 6.66 10.44
CA GLY A 104 1.68 6.16 10.54
C GLY A 104 2.45 6.23 9.23
N ILE A 105 3.62 5.59 9.19
CA ILE A 105 4.54 5.61 8.05
C ILE A 105 3.81 5.32 6.73
N LEU A 106 3.03 4.25 6.70
CA LEU A 106 2.37 3.81 5.48
C LEU A 106 1.26 4.78 5.05
N SER A 107 0.53 5.36 6.01
CA SER A 107 -0.44 6.43 5.74
C SER A 107 0.22 7.61 5.03
N VAL A 108 1.31 8.14 5.61
CA VAL A 108 2.02 9.30 5.08
C VAL A 108 2.58 9.02 3.68
N LEU A 109 3.28 7.88 3.52
CA LEU A 109 3.95 7.57 2.25
C LEU A 109 2.96 7.31 1.12
N LEU A 110 1.85 6.63 1.39
CA LEU A 110 0.82 6.37 0.38
C LEU A 110 0.02 7.64 0.05
N GLN A 111 -0.43 8.37 1.06
CA GLN A 111 -1.24 9.57 0.86
C GLN A 111 -0.44 10.74 0.26
N ALA A 112 0.89 10.68 0.28
CA ALA A 112 1.71 11.59 -0.49
C ALA A 112 1.44 11.51 -2.00
N TRP A 113 1.00 10.34 -2.51
CA TRP A 113 0.85 10.06 -3.94
C TRP A 113 -0.52 9.55 -4.34
N TYR A 114 -1.32 9.05 -3.40
CA TYR A 114 -2.63 8.45 -3.64
C TYR A 114 -3.68 9.06 -2.72
N GLU A 115 -4.88 9.20 -3.24
CA GLU A 115 -6.09 9.33 -2.43
C GLU A 115 -6.50 7.94 -1.98
N VAL A 116 -6.62 7.73 -0.67
CA VAL A 116 -6.93 6.43 -0.08
C VAL A 116 -8.33 6.45 0.50
N GLU A 117 -9.18 5.57 -0.01
CA GLU A 117 -10.57 5.42 0.39
C GLU A 117 -10.80 4.08 1.09
N TYR A 118 -11.39 4.12 2.27
CA TYR A 118 -11.93 2.95 2.94
C TYR A 118 -13.35 2.72 2.43
N LEU A 119 -13.58 1.70 1.61
CA LEU A 119 -14.86 1.49 0.96
C LEU A 119 -15.87 0.82 1.90
N PHE A 120 -15.55 -0.35 2.43
CA PHE A 120 -16.41 -1.09 3.35
C PHE A 120 -15.66 -2.16 4.12
N THR A 121 -16.26 -2.57 5.25
CA THR A 121 -15.79 -3.69 6.06
C THR A 121 -16.37 -5.00 5.58
N VAL A 122 -15.58 -6.07 5.61
CA VAL A 122 -15.99 -7.44 5.32
C VAL A 122 -15.91 -8.27 6.60
N SER A 123 -17.02 -8.93 6.94
CA SER A 123 -17.08 -9.79 8.13
C SER A 123 -16.22 -11.04 7.95
N GLU A 124 -15.60 -11.49 9.02
CA GLU A 124 -14.89 -12.77 9.06
C GLU A 124 -15.77 -13.98 8.74
N LYS A 125 -17.07 -13.85 8.95
CA LYS A 125 -18.05 -14.93 8.75
C LYS A 125 -18.33 -15.27 7.29
N VAL A 126 -17.86 -14.45 6.34
CA VAL A 126 -18.07 -14.71 4.89
C VAL A 126 -16.96 -15.59 4.30
N PHE A 127 -15.97 -15.95 5.11
CA PHE A 127 -14.83 -16.79 4.70
C PHE A 127 -14.97 -18.20 5.26
N ASP A 128 -14.43 -19.17 4.51
CA ASP A 128 -14.31 -20.56 4.94
C ASP A 128 -12.89 -21.06 4.65
N PRO A 129 -12.09 -21.35 5.68
CA PRO A 129 -12.34 -21.11 7.12
C PRO A 129 -12.32 -19.61 7.47
N PRO A 130 -13.03 -19.18 8.52
CA PRO A 130 -13.08 -17.78 8.91
C PRO A 130 -11.75 -17.31 9.49
N PRO A 131 -11.20 -16.17 9.06
CA PRO A 131 -10.02 -15.58 9.67
C PRO A 131 -10.32 -15.05 11.08
N LYS A 132 -9.27 -14.83 11.88
CA LYS A 132 -9.40 -14.30 13.24
C LYS A 132 -9.72 -12.79 13.29
N VAL A 133 -9.66 -12.10 12.16
CA VAL A 133 -9.80 -10.64 12.04
C VAL A 133 -10.76 -10.28 10.91
N LYS A 134 -11.41 -9.13 11.03
CA LYS A 134 -12.21 -8.57 9.95
C LYS A 134 -11.31 -8.08 8.82
N SER A 135 -11.87 -8.07 7.65
CA SER A 135 -11.25 -7.49 6.45
C SER A 135 -11.91 -6.16 6.09
N ALA A 136 -11.28 -5.43 5.21
CA ALA A 136 -11.88 -4.26 4.58
C ALA A 136 -11.37 -4.12 3.15
N VAL A 137 -12.18 -3.50 2.33
CA VAL A 137 -11.81 -3.15 0.95
C VAL A 137 -11.43 -1.68 0.90
N ILE A 138 -10.29 -1.40 0.27
CA ILE A 138 -9.80 -0.06 0.02
C ILE A 138 -9.70 0.20 -1.48
N ARG A 139 -9.69 1.47 -1.82
CA ARG A 139 -9.33 1.98 -3.15
C ARG A 139 -8.30 3.08 -2.98
N MET A 140 -7.26 3.04 -3.80
CA MET A 140 -6.24 4.07 -3.90
C MET A 140 -6.20 4.57 -5.33
N VAL A 141 -6.35 5.86 -5.52
CA VAL A 141 -6.28 6.53 -6.82
C VAL A 141 -5.12 7.51 -6.81
N ARG A 142 -4.29 7.45 -7.85
CA ARG A 142 -3.14 8.36 -8.01
C ARG A 142 -3.63 9.80 -8.02
N ASN A 143 -3.09 10.63 -7.13
CA ASN A 143 -3.41 12.06 -7.09
C ASN A 143 -2.60 12.85 -8.15
N ASP A 144 -2.91 14.12 -8.34
CA ASP A 144 -2.29 14.97 -9.36
C ASP A 144 -0.87 15.44 -9.01
N ARG A 145 -0.34 15.04 -7.86
CA ARG A 145 0.98 15.47 -7.41
C ARG A 145 2.07 14.94 -8.32
N LYS A 146 2.85 15.85 -8.89
CA LYS A 146 3.99 15.53 -9.78
C LYS A 146 5.31 15.43 -9.01
N SER A 147 5.44 16.13 -7.90
CA SER A 147 6.65 16.18 -7.08
C SER A 147 6.29 16.50 -5.63
N LEU A 148 7.12 16.05 -4.70
CA LEU A 148 7.00 16.41 -3.29
C LEU A 148 7.66 17.77 -2.97
N GLY A 149 8.36 18.40 -3.93
CA GLY A 149 9.17 19.58 -3.67
C GLY A 149 10.47 19.29 -2.88
N CYS A 150 10.79 18.02 -2.69
CA CYS A 150 12.01 17.54 -2.02
C CYS A 150 12.44 16.19 -2.60
N ASP A 151 13.64 15.72 -2.23
CA ASP A 151 14.11 14.38 -2.59
C ASP A 151 13.23 13.30 -1.95
N GLU A 152 12.71 12.38 -2.76
CA GLU A 152 11.78 11.34 -2.32
C GLU A 152 12.43 10.32 -1.36
N LYS A 153 13.73 10.03 -1.53
CA LYS A 153 14.46 9.12 -0.63
C LYS A 153 14.65 9.76 0.73
N LEU A 154 14.98 11.06 0.74
CA LEU A 154 15.07 11.84 1.95
C LEU A 154 13.72 11.93 2.66
N PHE A 155 12.63 12.22 1.93
CA PHE A 155 11.27 12.22 2.47
C PHE A 155 10.94 10.88 3.16
N LYS A 156 11.15 9.76 2.48
CA LYS A 156 10.93 8.41 3.03
C LYS A 156 11.78 8.17 4.30
N THR A 157 13.02 8.65 4.32
CA THR A 157 13.93 8.55 5.47
C THR A 157 13.43 9.39 6.64
N VAL A 158 13.05 10.63 6.41
CA VAL A 158 12.50 11.54 7.43
C VAL A 158 11.24 10.96 8.06
N VAL A 159 10.30 10.50 7.24
CA VAL A 159 9.05 9.88 7.71
C VAL A 159 9.34 8.65 8.56
N LYS A 160 10.17 7.73 8.10
CA LYS A 160 10.53 6.52 8.86
C LYS A 160 11.22 6.87 10.18
N THR A 161 12.19 7.78 10.16
CA THR A 161 12.93 8.20 11.37
C THR A 161 12.00 8.83 12.39
N SER A 162 11.10 9.70 11.95
CA SER A 162 10.14 10.37 12.82
C SER A 162 9.20 9.37 13.50
N PHE A 163 8.61 8.46 12.74
CA PHE A 163 7.62 7.51 13.23
C PHE A 163 8.22 6.30 13.98
N ASN A 164 9.51 6.01 13.86
CA ASN A 164 10.19 4.99 14.67
C ASN A 164 10.11 5.29 16.17
N GLN A 165 9.99 6.58 16.52
CA GLN A 165 9.78 7.04 17.89
C GLN A 165 8.46 7.84 17.99
N ARG A 166 7.39 7.31 17.45
CA ARG A 166 6.09 7.96 17.27
C ARG A 166 5.58 8.74 18.48
N ARG A 167 5.83 8.26 19.71
CA ARG A 167 5.39 8.92 20.95
C ARG A 167 6.29 10.07 21.39
N LYS A 168 7.43 10.26 20.75
CA LYS A 168 8.37 11.37 21.00
C LYS A 168 8.05 12.55 20.08
N THR A 169 8.42 13.75 20.53
CA THR A 169 8.43 14.94 19.67
C THR A 169 9.48 14.80 18.56
N LEU A 170 9.31 15.52 17.46
CA LEU A 170 10.28 15.52 16.35
C LEU A 170 11.68 15.92 16.81
N ARG A 171 11.79 16.86 17.75
CA ARG A 171 13.07 17.22 18.40
C ARG A 171 13.85 16.01 18.91
N ASN A 172 13.15 15.00 19.41
CA ASN A 172 13.77 13.78 19.91
C ASN A 172 13.90 12.68 18.87
N SER A 173 12.88 12.48 18.05
CA SER A 173 12.86 11.39 17.05
C SER A 173 13.80 11.65 15.88
N MET A 174 14.10 12.92 15.57
CA MET A 174 14.96 13.32 14.45
C MET A 174 16.46 13.41 14.79
N LYS A 175 16.86 13.26 16.04
CA LYS A 175 18.27 13.27 16.45
C LYS A 175 19.20 12.33 15.66
N PRO A 176 18.76 11.11 15.30
CA PRO A 176 19.60 10.22 14.48
C PRO A 176 19.93 10.78 13.09
N LEU A 177 19.07 11.66 12.55
CA LEU A 177 19.25 12.24 11.22
C LEU A 177 19.89 13.63 11.27
N LEU A 178 19.53 14.47 12.24
CA LEU A 178 19.93 15.88 12.31
C LEU A 178 21.04 16.15 13.33
N GLY A 179 21.40 15.16 14.15
CA GLY A 179 22.32 15.35 15.26
C GLY A 179 21.65 15.92 16.52
N LYS A 180 22.43 16.11 17.59
CA LYS A 180 21.90 16.59 18.88
C LYS A 180 21.70 18.11 18.92
N ASP A 181 22.57 18.84 18.21
CA ASP A 181 22.72 20.29 18.33
C ASP A 181 22.23 21.03 17.05
N CYS A 182 21.21 20.47 16.37
CA CYS A 182 20.64 21.10 15.19
C CYS A 182 19.97 22.44 15.56
N PRO A 183 20.35 23.56 14.93
CA PRO A 183 19.78 24.87 15.23
C PRO A 183 18.30 24.96 14.96
N ASP A 184 17.78 24.19 14.00
CA ASP A 184 16.37 24.19 13.62
C ASP A 184 15.45 23.61 14.70
N TYR A 185 15.99 22.97 15.72
CA TYR A 185 15.17 22.49 16.86
C TYR A 185 14.43 23.61 17.60
N SER A 186 14.79 24.87 17.39
CA SER A 186 14.04 26.04 17.88
C SER A 186 12.69 26.25 17.18
N LEU A 187 12.49 25.65 16.01
CA LEU A 187 11.25 25.80 15.25
C LEU A 187 10.08 25.04 15.92
N PRO A 188 8.87 25.62 15.98
CA PRO A 188 7.71 25.04 16.66
C PRO A 188 7.29 23.65 16.14
N ILE A 189 7.62 23.30 14.90
CA ILE A 189 7.34 22.00 14.33
C ILE A 189 8.01 20.87 15.11
N PHE A 190 9.19 21.12 15.68
CA PHE A 190 9.95 20.12 16.43
C PHE A 190 9.37 19.80 17.81
N ASP A 191 8.40 20.57 18.28
CA ASP A 191 7.66 20.29 19.52
C ASP A 191 6.45 19.38 19.27
N LYS A 192 6.06 19.19 18.01
CA LYS A 192 4.99 18.26 17.62
C LYS A 192 5.50 16.82 17.56
N ARG A 193 4.56 15.88 17.69
CA ARG A 193 4.79 14.46 17.38
C ARG A 193 4.54 14.22 15.89
N PRO A 194 5.18 13.21 15.26
CA PRO A 194 5.01 12.93 13.83
C PRO A 194 3.54 12.67 13.43
N GLU A 195 2.75 12.10 14.33
CA GLU A 195 1.32 11.84 14.09
C GLU A 195 0.44 13.08 14.02
N GLN A 196 0.96 14.25 14.41
CA GLN A 196 0.23 15.53 14.44
C GLN A 196 0.46 16.39 13.19
N LEU A 197 1.25 15.88 12.23
CA LEU A 197 1.65 16.60 11.02
C LEU A 197 0.90 16.16 9.78
#